data_2c1cbfe935d6b2cb2214982b8f3ba3f1
#
_entry.id   2c1cbfe935d6b2cb2214982b8f3ba3f1
#
_cell.length_a   1.000
_cell.length_b   1.000
_cell.length_c   1.000
_cell.angle_alpha   90.00
_cell.angle_beta   90.00
_cell.angle_gamma   90.00
#
_symmetry.space_group_name_H-M   'P 1'
#
loop_
_entity.id
_entity.type
_entity.pdbx_description
1 polymer ?
#
loop_
_entity_poly.entity_id
_entity_poly.type
_entity_poly.pdbx_seq_one_letter_code
_entity_poly.pdbx_strand_id
1 'polypeptide(L)'
;MNFFSHAAVAGRFSGRPAFCLGAMLPDFCSMLGVRAPEVVDTTLAEGVRFHHVTDHAFHGLSRFRSFCIESARALDARGVARGTARAVAHVGVELFLDGFFAENDADRAAYLSGLDAGRIPGPESGMRWPAGEGTRLLELTAALAKRGVVAKVPDRMMLERLERALARRPRLAIAAIDREPVAEWVELARPRVVASAPLLVAELTSEIERRMAA
;
A
#
# COMPACT_ATOMS: atom_id res chain seq x y z
N MET A 1 0.25 -4.27 -3.26
CA MET A 1 0.94 -3.36 -2.28
C MET A 1 -0.02 -2.26 -1.90
N ASN A 2 0.21 -1.52 -0.79
CA ASN A 2 -0.63 -0.37 -0.49
C ASN A 2 -0.01 0.95 -1.04
N PHE A 3 -0.78 2.04 -1.01
CA PHE A 3 -0.40 3.33 -1.61
C PHE A 3 0.96 3.88 -1.17
N PHE A 4 1.36 3.69 0.11
CA PHE A 4 2.66 4.17 0.60
C PHE A 4 3.82 3.42 -0.07
N SER A 5 3.76 2.09 -0.10
CA SER A 5 4.75 1.25 -0.77
C SER A 5 4.81 1.53 -2.28
N HIS A 6 3.65 1.79 -2.93
CA HIS A 6 3.62 2.20 -4.34
C HIS A 6 4.37 3.51 -4.57
N ALA A 7 4.19 4.51 -3.69
CA ALA A 7 4.94 5.77 -3.79
C ALA A 7 6.44 5.58 -3.54
N ALA A 8 6.81 4.78 -2.53
CA ALA A 8 8.21 4.49 -2.20
C ALA A 8 8.94 3.81 -3.37
N VAL A 9 8.31 2.79 -3.98
CA VAL A 9 8.87 2.12 -5.16
C VAL A 9 8.90 3.07 -6.35
N ALA A 10 7.84 3.84 -6.61
CA ALA A 10 7.79 4.81 -7.70
C ALA A 10 8.91 5.85 -7.59
N GLY A 11 9.21 6.34 -6.39
CA GLY A 11 10.28 7.30 -6.14
C GLY A 11 11.67 6.79 -6.54
N ARG A 12 11.89 5.49 -6.50
CA ARG A 12 13.16 4.85 -6.92
C ARG A 12 13.30 4.79 -8.45
N PHE A 13 12.19 4.80 -9.19
CA PHE A 13 12.17 4.80 -10.66
C PHE A 13 12.04 6.22 -11.23
N SER A 14 11.30 7.09 -10.55
CA SER A 14 11.13 8.48 -10.98
C SER A 14 10.82 9.37 -9.77
N GLY A 15 11.70 10.33 -9.50
CA GLY A 15 11.50 11.31 -8.42
C GLY A 15 10.44 12.39 -8.71
N ARG A 16 9.69 12.30 -9.83
CA ARG A 16 8.67 13.29 -10.22
C ARG A 16 7.42 13.15 -9.32
N PRO A 17 6.98 14.22 -8.62
CA PRO A 17 5.83 14.16 -7.72
C PRO A 17 4.54 13.64 -8.38
N ALA A 18 4.23 14.07 -9.61
CA ALA A 18 3.07 13.60 -10.35
C ALA A 18 3.13 12.09 -10.66
N PHE A 19 4.33 11.54 -10.92
CA PHE A 19 4.51 10.09 -11.10
C PHE A 19 4.22 9.32 -9.81
N CYS A 20 4.74 9.80 -8.67
CA CYS A 20 4.46 9.20 -7.36
C CYS A 20 2.97 9.28 -7.00
N LEU A 21 2.30 10.41 -7.29
CA LEU A 21 0.84 10.53 -7.14
C LEU A 21 0.11 9.51 -8.02
N GLY A 22 0.49 9.40 -9.29
CA GLY A 22 -0.10 8.44 -10.22
C GLY A 22 0.00 7.00 -9.70
N ALA A 23 1.16 6.64 -9.11
CA ALA A 23 1.36 5.33 -8.50
C ALA A 23 0.46 5.07 -7.27
N MET A 24 -0.01 6.10 -6.58
CA MET A 24 -0.95 5.98 -5.45
C MET A 24 -2.43 6.08 -5.85
N LEU A 25 -2.72 6.70 -6.99
CA LEU A 25 -4.08 7.11 -7.37
C LEU A 25 -5.09 5.96 -7.43
N PRO A 26 -4.79 4.77 -7.96
CA PRO A 26 -5.73 3.64 -7.96
C PRO A 26 -6.17 3.23 -6.55
N ASP A 27 -5.23 3.20 -5.60
CA ASP A 27 -5.54 2.90 -4.20
C ASP A 27 -6.39 3.99 -3.56
N PHE A 28 -6.11 5.26 -3.83
CA PHE A 28 -6.91 6.38 -3.34
C PHE A 28 -8.35 6.32 -3.87
N CYS A 29 -8.53 6.03 -5.16
CA CYS A 29 -9.85 5.83 -5.73
C CYS A 29 -10.61 4.69 -5.04
N SER A 30 -9.93 3.56 -4.79
CA SER A 30 -10.49 2.42 -4.06
C SER A 30 -10.86 2.79 -2.61
N MET A 31 -10.00 3.51 -1.90
CA MET A 31 -10.23 3.96 -0.52
C MET A 31 -11.43 4.92 -0.43
N LEU A 32 -11.58 5.80 -1.40
CA LEU A 32 -12.67 6.77 -1.48
C LEU A 32 -13.96 6.16 -2.00
N GLY A 33 -13.90 5.00 -2.66
CA GLY A 33 -15.03 4.40 -3.34
C GLY A 33 -15.52 5.27 -4.50
N VAL A 34 -14.60 5.92 -5.23
CA VAL A 34 -14.90 6.78 -6.38
C VAL A 34 -14.40 6.12 -7.67
N ARG A 35 -14.96 6.58 -8.80
CA ARG A 35 -14.46 6.20 -10.11
C ARG A 35 -13.13 6.90 -10.38
N ALA A 36 -12.19 6.22 -11.04
CA ALA A 36 -10.94 6.83 -11.46
C ALA A 36 -11.22 8.04 -12.39
N PRO A 37 -10.46 9.15 -12.23
CA PRO A 37 -10.57 10.31 -13.11
C PRO A 37 -10.01 10.00 -14.50
N GLU A 38 -10.37 10.84 -15.47
CA GLU A 38 -9.61 10.94 -16.71
C GLU A 38 -8.28 11.64 -16.41
N VAL A 39 -7.16 10.93 -16.58
CA VAL A 39 -5.82 11.47 -16.35
C VAL A 39 -5.30 12.08 -17.64
N VAL A 40 -5.09 13.41 -17.66
CA VAL A 40 -4.64 14.16 -18.84
C VAL A 40 -3.14 14.53 -18.76
N ASP A 41 -2.56 14.59 -17.56
CA ASP A 41 -1.12 14.75 -17.37
C ASP A 41 -0.39 13.45 -17.71
N THR A 42 0.61 13.52 -18.59
CA THR A 42 1.35 12.35 -19.08
C THR A 42 2.17 11.68 -17.98
N THR A 43 2.80 12.46 -17.10
CA THR A 43 3.60 11.95 -15.98
C THR A 43 2.75 11.20 -14.96
N LEU A 44 1.58 11.76 -14.64
CA LEU A 44 0.63 11.12 -13.75
C LEU A 44 0.06 9.83 -14.36
N ALA A 45 -0.25 9.84 -15.67
CA ALA A 45 -0.70 8.67 -16.40
C ALA A 45 0.38 7.56 -16.44
N GLU A 46 1.66 7.93 -16.59
CA GLU A 46 2.78 7.00 -16.46
C GLU A 46 2.82 6.37 -15.05
N GLY A 47 2.60 7.17 -14.00
CA GLY A 47 2.52 6.69 -12.63
C GLY A 47 1.37 5.70 -12.40
N VAL A 48 0.19 5.95 -12.99
CA VAL A 48 -0.95 5.01 -12.94
C VAL A 48 -0.61 3.69 -13.62
N ARG A 49 0.02 3.73 -14.80
CA ARG A 49 0.50 2.50 -15.46
C ARG A 49 1.54 1.77 -14.60
N PHE A 50 2.46 2.52 -14.00
CA PHE A 50 3.47 1.98 -13.10
C PHE A 50 2.85 1.29 -11.88
N HIS A 51 1.77 1.84 -11.28
CA HIS A 51 1.01 1.16 -10.23
C HIS A 51 0.61 -0.25 -10.65
N HIS A 52 -0.04 -0.40 -11.80
CA HIS A 52 -0.52 -1.71 -12.25
C HIS A 52 0.61 -2.70 -12.54
N VAL A 53 1.72 -2.22 -13.12
CA VAL A 53 2.93 -3.05 -13.34
C VAL A 53 3.49 -3.53 -12.00
N THR A 54 3.65 -2.61 -11.06
CA THR A 54 4.22 -2.88 -9.73
C THR A 54 3.33 -3.82 -8.93
N ASP A 55 2.02 -3.59 -8.93
CA ASP A 55 1.06 -4.42 -8.21
C ASP A 55 1.04 -5.86 -8.73
N HIS A 56 1.01 -6.02 -10.07
CA HIS A 56 1.09 -7.33 -10.70
C HIS A 56 2.44 -8.03 -10.43
N ALA A 57 3.56 -7.30 -10.51
CA ALA A 57 4.88 -7.83 -10.21
C ALA A 57 4.96 -8.32 -8.76
N PHE A 58 4.56 -7.48 -7.80
CA PHE A 58 4.61 -7.78 -6.37
C PHE A 58 3.82 -9.02 -5.99
N HIS A 59 2.56 -9.11 -6.43
CA HIS A 59 1.70 -10.25 -6.14
C HIS A 59 2.15 -11.55 -6.85
N GLY A 60 2.98 -11.42 -7.88
CA GLY A 60 3.63 -12.54 -8.57
C GLY A 60 4.86 -13.10 -7.86
N LEU A 61 5.50 -12.34 -6.96
CA LEU A 61 6.74 -12.76 -6.30
C LEU A 61 6.54 -14.00 -5.42
N SER A 62 7.40 -14.99 -5.62
CA SER A 62 7.35 -16.24 -4.83
C SER A 62 7.53 -15.97 -3.34
N ARG A 63 8.41 -15.06 -2.97
CA ARG A 63 8.68 -14.67 -1.58
C ARG A 63 7.44 -14.07 -0.91
N PHE A 64 6.75 -13.12 -1.55
CA PHE A 64 5.49 -12.55 -1.06
C PHE A 64 4.43 -13.64 -0.86
N ARG A 65 4.24 -14.48 -1.88
CA ARG A 65 3.25 -15.58 -1.82
C ARG A 65 3.57 -16.58 -0.69
N SER A 66 4.84 -16.91 -0.49
CA SER A 66 5.25 -17.79 0.62
C SER A 66 4.91 -17.18 1.97
N PHE A 67 5.24 -15.89 2.20
CA PHE A 67 4.84 -15.20 3.42
C PHE A 67 3.33 -15.22 3.66
N CYS A 68 2.53 -14.96 2.63
CA CYS A 68 1.07 -15.00 2.74
C CYS A 68 0.55 -16.41 3.09
N ILE A 69 1.09 -17.45 2.45
CA ILE A 69 0.68 -18.84 2.68
C ILE A 69 1.06 -19.29 4.09
N GLU A 70 2.32 -19.05 4.51
CA GLU A 70 2.80 -19.41 5.86
C GLU A 70 2.02 -18.69 6.93
N SER A 71 1.78 -17.38 6.77
CA SER A 71 1.02 -16.55 7.68
C SER A 71 -0.44 -17.01 7.80
N ALA A 72 -1.09 -17.27 6.67
CA ALA A 72 -2.47 -17.76 6.68
C ALA A 72 -2.60 -19.11 7.40
N ARG A 73 -1.63 -20.04 7.19
CA ARG A 73 -1.58 -21.32 7.91
C ARG A 73 -1.36 -21.13 9.40
N ALA A 74 -0.47 -20.22 9.79
CA ALA A 74 -0.19 -19.94 11.20
C ALA A 74 -1.40 -19.34 11.93
N LEU A 75 -2.18 -18.49 11.27
CA LEU A 75 -3.42 -17.91 11.78
C LEU A 75 -4.55 -18.96 11.85
N ASP A 76 -4.72 -19.78 10.81
CA ASP A 76 -5.69 -20.88 10.76
C ASP A 76 -5.43 -21.90 11.88
N ALA A 77 -4.16 -22.25 12.15
CA ALA A 77 -3.78 -23.12 13.26
C ALA A 77 -4.07 -22.52 14.66
N ARG A 78 -4.28 -21.21 14.74
CA ARG A 78 -4.72 -20.50 15.95
C ARG A 78 -6.23 -20.30 16.04
N GLY A 79 -6.99 -20.87 15.12
CA GLY A 79 -8.45 -20.83 15.11
C GLY A 79 -9.05 -19.62 14.37
N VAL A 80 -8.23 -18.76 13.77
CA VAL A 80 -8.75 -17.64 12.96
C VAL A 80 -9.43 -18.18 11.71
N ALA A 81 -10.65 -17.73 11.44
CA ALA A 81 -11.42 -18.19 10.28
C ALA A 81 -10.61 -18.03 8.96
N ARG A 82 -10.60 -19.07 8.12
CA ARG A 82 -9.75 -19.19 6.94
C ARG A 82 -9.78 -17.97 6.01
N GLY A 83 -10.96 -17.35 5.81
CA GLY A 83 -11.10 -16.13 4.99
C GLY A 83 -10.38 -14.95 5.63
N THR A 84 -10.60 -14.73 6.91
CA THR A 84 -9.95 -13.69 7.73
C THR A 84 -8.44 -13.95 7.80
N ALA A 85 -8.00 -15.18 8.05
CA ALA A 85 -6.59 -15.56 8.10
C ALA A 85 -5.84 -15.20 6.81
N ARG A 86 -6.43 -15.48 5.65
CA ARG A 86 -5.86 -15.10 4.35
C ARG A 86 -5.80 -13.58 4.13
N ALA A 87 -6.87 -12.88 4.50
CA ALA A 87 -6.94 -11.42 4.36
C ALA A 87 -5.94 -10.72 5.30
N VAL A 88 -5.85 -11.16 6.56
CA VAL A 88 -4.89 -10.64 7.54
C VAL A 88 -3.46 -10.92 7.08
N ALA A 89 -3.16 -12.13 6.61
CA ALA A 89 -1.84 -12.49 6.11
C ALA A 89 -1.42 -11.60 4.93
N HIS A 90 -2.30 -11.40 3.95
CA HIS A 90 -2.03 -10.59 2.77
C HIS A 90 -1.79 -9.11 3.13
N VAL A 91 -2.77 -8.49 3.79
CA VAL A 91 -2.69 -7.07 4.17
C VAL A 91 -1.58 -6.84 5.19
N GLY A 92 -1.36 -7.78 6.11
CA GLY A 92 -0.32 -7.67 7.13
C GLY A 92 1.09 -7.65 6.53
N VAL A 93 1.39 -8.53 5.58
CA VAL A 93 2.69 -8.53 4.89
C VAL A 93 2.91 -7.20 4.16
N GLU A 94 1.90 -6.64 3.51
CA GLU A 94 1.97 -5.32 2.89
C GLU A 94 2.25 -4.20 3.91
N LEU A 95 1.55 -4.20 5.05
CA LEU A 95 1.75 -3.21 6.12
C LEU A 95 3.13 -3.34 6.79
N PHE A 96 3.69 -4.56 6.87
CA PHE A 96 5.04 -4.74 7.40
C PHE A 96 6.10 -4.16 6.45
N LEU A 97 5.88 -4.28 5.14
CA LEU A 97 6.73 -3.65 4.13
C LEU A 97 6.62 -2.12 4.15
N ASP A 98 5.44 -1.57 4.42
CA ASP A 98 5.32 -0.13 4.65
C ASP A 98 6.22 0.33 5.80
N GLY A 99 6.31 -0.45 6.87
CA GLY A 99 7.22 -0.17 7.97
C GLY A 99 8.68 -0.11 7.52
N PHE A 100 9.10 -1.04 6.66
CA PHE A 100 10.45 -1.05 6.09
C PHE A 100 10.71 0.19 5.23
N PHE A 101 9.83 0.54 4.31
CA PHE A 101 9.97 1.74 3.49
C PHE A 101 9.93 3.03 4.32
N ALA A 102 9.14 3.05 5.39
CA ALA A 102 9.01 4.21 6.26
C ALA A 102 10.29 4.53 7.05
N GLU A 103 11.26 3.64 7.15
CA GLU A 103 12.56 3.91 7.77
C GLU A 103 13.52 4.67 6.84
N ASN A 104 13.24 4.70 5.53
CA ASN A 104 14.07 5.37 4.53
C ASN A 104 13.55 6.79 4.23
N ASP A 105 14.45 7.79 4.34
CA ASP A 105 14.09 9.20 4.12
C ASP A 105 13.65 9.49 2.68
N ALA A 106 14.29 8.89 1.68
CA ALA A 106 13.95 9.11 0.28
C ALA A 106 12.58 8.49 -0.06
N ASP A 107 12.25 7.34 0.50
CA ASP A 107 10.94 6.69 0.32
C ASP A 107 9.82 7.53 0.96
N ARG A 108 10.07 8.11 2.16
CA ARG A 108 9.13 9.08 2.78
C ARG A 108 8.97 10.35 1.97
N ALA A 109 10.07 10.90 1.44
CA ALA A 109 10.04 12.09 0.62
C ALA A 109 9.25 11.87 -0.68
N ALA A 110 9.42 10.73 -1.35
CA ALA A 110 8.66 10.36 -2.54
C ALA A 110 7.14 10.31 -2.25
N TYR A 111 6.75 9.70 -1.14
CA TYR A 111 5.36 9.67 -0.70
C TYR A 111 4.80 11.07 -0.43
N LEU A 112 5.50 11.88 0.37
CA LEU A 112 5.02 13.22 0.74
C LEU A 112 4.94 14.15 -0.48
N SER A 113 5.92 14.10 -1.40
CA SER A 113 5.88 14.87 -2.63
C SER A 113 4.71 14.48 -3.54
N GLY A 114 4.39 13.18 -3.61
CA GLY A 114 3.22 12.70 -4.32
C GLY A 114 1.90 13.18 -3.69
N LEU A 115 1.81 13.22 -2.35
CA LEU A 115 0.65 13.79 -1.66
C LEU A 115 0.49 15.29 -1.95
N ASP A 116 1.59 16.05 -1.97
CA ASP A 116 1.56 17.48 -2.27
C ASP A 116 1.08 17.74 -3.71
N ALA A 117 1.51 16.93 -4.68
CA ALA A 117 0.99 16.97 -6.04
C ALA A 117 -0.54 16.69 -6.09
N GLY A 118 -1.05 15.81 -5.24
CA GLY A 118 -2.49 15.51 -5.11
C GLY A 118 -3.32 16.62 -4.46
N ARG A 119 -2.68 17.67 -3.93
CA ARG A 119 -3.35 18.83 -3.32
C ARG A 119 -3.59 19.99 -4.29
N ILE A 120 -3.20 19.85 -5.55
CA ILE A 120 -3.45 20.84 -6.60
C ILE A 120 -4.91 20.71 -7.06
N PRO A 121 -5.75 21.79 -6.94
CA PRO A 121 -7.15 21.71 -7.35
C PRO A 121 -7.35 21.92 -8.84
N GLY A 122 -8.50 21.48 -9.33
CA GLY A 122 -8.99 21.80 -10.67
C GLY A 122 -8.14 21.23 -11.81
N PRO A 123 -8.17 21.88 -12.99
CA PRO A 123 -7.49 21.41 -14.20
C PRO A 123 -5.96 21.28 -14.06
N GLU A 124 -5.34 22.10 -13.21
CA GLU A 124 -3.91 22.09 -12.95
C GLU A 124 -3.44 20.79 -12.25
N SER A 125 -4.38 20.03 -11.67
CA SER A 125 -4.09 18.71 -11.10
C SER A 125 -3.71 17.66 -12.15
N GLY A 126 -3.92 17.92 -13.43
CA GLY A 126 -3.76 16.94 -14.51
C GLY A 126 -4.83 15.84 -14.52
N MET A 127 -5.94 16.04 -13.80
CA MET A 127 -7.05 15.09 -13.66
C MET A 127 -8.38 15.76 -13.91
N ARG A 128 -9.25 15.06 -14.65
CA ARG A 128 -10.67 15.45 -14.82
C ARG A 128 -11.57 14.50 -14.06
N TRP A 129 -12.13 14.98 -12.97
CA TRP A 129 -13.02 14.22 -12.10
C TRP A 129 -14.48 14.36 -12.52
N PRO A 130 -15.30 13.32 -12.31
CA PRO A 130 -16.74 13.50 -12.23
C PRO A 130 -17.11 14.57 -11.18
N ALA A 131 -18.26 15.22 -11.34
CA ALA A 131 -18.65 16.34 -10.49
C ALA A 131 -18.56 16.00 -8.98
N GLY A 132 -17.78 16.79 -8.23
CA GLY A 132 -17.63 16.70 -6.78
C GLY A 132 -16.63 15.65 -6.26
N GLU A 133 -16.14 14.72 -7.08
CA GLU A 133 -15.26 13.66 -6.61
C GLU A 133 -13.81 14.12 -6.37
N GLY A 134 -13.34 15.12 -7.10
CA GLY A 134 -11.97 15.66 -6.96
C GLY A 134 -11.69 16.26 -5.58
N THR A 135 -12.70 16.89 -4.95
CA THR A 135 -12.56 17.43 -3.59
C THR A 135 -12.21 16.35 -2.56
N ARG A 136 -12.76 15.15 -2.72
CA ARG A 136 -12.46 14.02 -1.81
C ARG A 136 -11.01 13.57 -1.88
N LEU A 137 -10.38 13.65 -3.06
CA LEU A 137 -8.93 13.39 -3.19
C LEU A 137 -8.12 14.47 -2.47
N LEU A 138 -8.46 15.75 -2.64
CA LEU A 138 -7.80 16.86 -1.96
C LEU A 138 -7.86 16.70 -0.45
N GLU A 139 -9.02 16.37 0.10
CA GLU A 139 -9.22 16.12 1.53
C GLU A 139 -8.40 14.92 2.01
N LEU A 140 -8.39 13.82 1.27
CA LEU A 140 -7.62 12.61 1.60
C LEU A 140 -6.12 12.91 1.62
N THR A 141 -5.58 13.53 0.57
CA THR A 141 -4.14 13.82 0.47
C THR A 141 -3.70 14.82 1.54
N ALA A 142 -4.52 15.83 1.83
CA ALA A 142 -4.27 16.78 2.91
C ALA A 142 -4.26 16.09 4.29
N ALA A 143 -5.22 15.20 4.56
CA ALA A 143 -5.29 14.46 5.82
C ALA A 143 -4.09 13.50 5.98
N LEU A 144 -3.68 12.81 4.90
CA LEU A 144 -2.51 11.94 4.91
C LEU A 144 -1.21 12.72 5.10
N ALA A 145 -1.04 13.86 4.43
CA ALA A 145 0.12 14.72 4.59
C ALA A 145 0.22 15.27 6.03
N LYS A 146 -0.91 15.74 6.60
CA LYS A 146 -0.98 16.19 7.99
C LYS A 146 -0.60 15.10 9.00
N ARG A 147 -1.00 13.85 8.75
CA ARG A 147 -0.65 12.70 9.59
C ARG A 147 0.84 12.37 9.52
N GLY A 148 1.48 12.63 8.37
CA GLY A 148 2.87 12.28 8.12
C GLY A 148 3.09 10.77 8.07
N VAL A 149 4.37 10.38 8.16
CA VAL A 149 4.81 8.98 8.15
C VAL A 149 5.40 8.61 9.50
N VAL A 150 4.90 7.54 10.10
CA VAL A 150 5.44 6.97 11.34
C VAL A 150 6.36 5.81 10.97
N ALA A 151 7.67 6.00 11.13
CA ALA A 151 8.67 4.99 10.77
C ALA A 151 8.57 3.72 11.64
N LYS A 152 8.41 3.89 12.96
CA LYS A 152 8.31 2.75 13.89
C LYS A 152 6.90 2.67 14.47
N VAL A 153 6.08 1.82 13.88
CA VAL A 153 4.71 1.58 14.35
C VAL A 153 4.74 0.47 15.40
N PRO A 154 4.23 0.70 16.63
CA PRO A 154 4.07 -0.38 17.63
C PRO A 154 3.14 -1.48 17.13
N ASP A 155 3.35 -2.74 17.58
CA ASP A 155 2.56 -3.88 17.11
C ASP A 155 1.06 -3.76 17.43
N ARG A 156 0.70 -3.18 18.58
CA ARG A 156 -0.70 -2.84 18.89
C ARG A 156 -1.36 -1.95 17.83
N MET A 157 -0.63 -0.95 17.32
CA MET A 157 -1.12 -0.08 16.25
C MET A 157 -1.16 -0.79 14.90
N MET A 158 -0.36 -1.83 14.71
CA MET A 158 -0.41 -2.67 13.52
C MET A 158 -1.71 -3.47 13.49
N LEU A 159 -2.13 -4.04 14.62
CA LEU A 159 -3.44 -4.69 14.74
C LEU A 159 -4.58 -3.73 14.38
N GLU A 160 -4.58 -2.50 14.94
CA GLU A 160 -5.58 -1.49 14.63
C GLU A 160 -5.60 -1.08 13.15
N ARG A 161 -4.43 -1.08 12.48
CA ARG A 161 -4.35 -0.83 11.03
C ARG A 161 -4.96 -1.97 10.23
N LEU A 162 -4.71 -3.22 10.62
CA LEU A 162 -5.33 -4.41 10.02
C LEU A 162 -6.85 -4.38 10.18
N GLU A 163 -7.34 -4.11 11.37
CA GLU A 163 -8.77 -3.99 11.64
C GLU A 163 -9.43 -2.93 10.74
N ARG A 164 -8.83 -1.74 10.63
CA ARG A 164 -9.35 -0.67 9.76
C ARG A 164 -9.32 -1.04 8.29
N ALA A 165 -8.27 -1.71 7.83
CA ALA A 165 -8.15 -2.14 6.43
C ALA A 165 -9.22 -3.17 6.05
N LEU A 166 -9.60 -4.04 6.99
CA LEU A 166 -10.57 -5.11 6.78
C LEU A 166 -12.02 -4.74 7.19
N ALA A 167 -12.22 -3.62 7.89
CA ALA A 167 -13.52 -3.21 8.43
C ALA A 167 -14.65 -3.12 7.39
N ARG A 168 -14.31 -2.74 6.15
CA ARG A 168 -15.28 -2.63 5.05
C ARG A 168 -15.66 -3.96 4.40
N ARG A 169 -15.06 -5.07 4.84
CA ARG A 169 -15.28 -6.43 4.32
C ARG A 169 -15.76 -7.35 5.45
N PRO A 170 -17.07 -7.32 5.84
CA PRO A 170 -17.55 -7.97 7.06
C PRO A 170 -17.18 -9.47 7.16
N ARG A 171 -17.10 -10.18 6.03
CA ARG A 171 -16.73 -11.60 5.98
C ARG A 171 -15.22 -11.86 6.20
N LEU A 172 -14.39 -10.81 6.16
CA LEU A 172 -12.94 -10.86 6.31
C LEU A 172 -12.47 -10.05 7.53
N ALA A 173 -13.39 -9.37 8.21
CA ALA A 173 -13.10 -8.57 9.39
C ALA A 173 -12.57 -9.45 10.53
N ILE A 174 -11.66 -8.91 11.32
CA ILE A 174 -11.12 -9.56 12.51
C ILE A 174 -12.20 -9.53 13.59
N ALA A 175 -12.69 -10.70 13.98
CA ALA A 175 -13.65 -10.82 15.08
C ALA A 175 -12.95 -10.56 16.43
N ALA A 176 -13.73 -10.21 17.46
CA ALA A 176 -13.18 -9.94 18.78
C ALA A 176 -12.35 -11.12 19.33
N ILE A 177 -12.78 -12.35 19.08
CA ILE A 177 -12.08 -13.56 19.49
C ILE A 177 -10.77 -13.79 18.74
N ASP A 178 -10.63 -13.24 17.52
CA ASP A 178 -9.44 -13.39 16.67
C ASP A 178 -8.34 -12.36 16.98
N ARG A 179 -8.62 -11.33 17.81
CA ARG A 179 -7.71 -10.22 18.07
C ARG A 179 -6.39 -10.69 18.70
N GLU A 180 -6.46 -11.53 19.71
CA GLU A 180 -5.26 -12.05 20.40
C GLU A 180 -4.43 -12.94 19.47
N PRO A 181 -4.99 -13.96 18.79
CA PRO A 181 -4.27 -14.73 17.79
C PRO A 181 -3.62 -13.90 16.68
N VAL A 182 -4.28 -12.83 16.23
CA VAL A 182 -3.73 -11.93 15.20
C VAL A 182 -2.61 -11.07 15.78
N ALA A 183 -2.72 -10.57 17.02
CA ALA A 183 -1.68 -9.80 17.69
C ALA A 183 -0.39 -10.63 17.85
N GLU A 184 -0.50 -11.87 18.36
CA GLU A 184 0.63 -12.81 18.47
C GLU A 184 1.28 -13.07 17.11
N TRP A 185 0.47 -13.25 16.07
CA TRP A 185 0.99 -13.43 14.72
C TRP A 185 1.75 -12.18 14.23
N VAL A 186 1.27 -10.96 14.50
CA VAL A 186 1.96 -9.71 14.15
C VAL A 186 3.36 -9.68 14.77
N GLU A 187 3.49 -9.99 16.06
CA GLU A 187 4.76 -10.01 16.78
C GLU A 187 5.76 -11.02 16.19
N LEU A 188 5.28 -12.18 15.75
CA LEU A 188 6.14 -13.24 15.20
C LEU A 188 6.46 -13.05 13.71
N ALA A 189 5.51 -12.60 12.92
CA ALA A 189 5.65 -12.51 11.46
C ALA A 189 6.38 -11.25 11.01
N ARG A 190 6.12 -10.11 11.66
CA ARG A 190 6.67 -8.81 11.26
C ARG A 190 8.20 -8.79 11.21
N PRO A 191 8.96 -9.24 12.24
CA PRO A 191 10.41 -9.24 12.17
C PRO A 191 10.95 -10.07 11.01
N ARG A 192 10.31 -11.19 10.69
CA ARG A 192 10.70 -12.08 9.59
C ARG A 192 10.51 -11.41 8.22
N VAL A 193 9.36 -10.74 8.03
CA VAL A 193 9.06 -10.02 6.78
C VAL A 193 10.01 -8.83 6.63
N VAL A 194 10.22 -8.04 7.67
CA VAL A 194 11.12 -6.87 7.65
C VAL A 194 12.57 -7.30 7.38
N ALA A 195 13.05 -8.37 7.98
CA ALA A 195 14.38 -8.91 7.69
C ALA A 195 14.55 -9.36 6.23
N SER A 196 13.48 -9.83 5.60
CA SER A 196 13.48 -10.24 4.19
C SER A 196 13.17 -9.10 3.21
N ALA A 197 12.75 -7.93 3.69
CA ALA A 197 12.30 -6.83 2.86
C ALA A 197 13.35 -6.36 1.84
N PRO A 198 14.67 -6.25 2.17
CA PRO A 198 15.69 -5.86 1.18
C PRO A 198 15.72 -6.80 -0.03
N LEU A 199 15.64 -8.11 0.20
CA LEU A 199 15.63 -9.11 -0.88
C LEU A 199 14.34 -9.04 -1.69
N LEU A 200 13.19 -8.92 -1.02
CA LEU A 200 11.89 -8.80 -1.68
C LEU A 200 11.84 -7.55 -2.56
N VAL A 201 12.36 -6.43 -2.08
CA VAL A 201 12.41 -5.17 -2.85
C VAL A 201 13.36 -5.28 -4.04
N ALA A 202 14.50 -5.95 -3.89
CA ALA A 202 15.41 -6.19 -5.02
C ALA A 202 14.77 -7.09 -6.10
N GLU A 203 14.09 -8.18 -5.70
CA GLU A 203 13.33 -9.04 -6.61
C GLU A 203 12.22 -8.25 -7.32
N LEU A 204 11.50 -7.39 -6.58
CA LEU A 204 10.45 -6.54 -7.13
C LEU A 204 11.00 -5.56 -8.17
N THR A 205 12.10 -4.87 -7.85
CA THR A 205 12.73 -3.91 -8.76
C THR A 205 13.13 -4.59 -10.07
N SER A 206 13.82 -5.74 -10.01
CA SER A 206 14.22 -6.50 -11.20
C SER A 206 13.02 -6.97 -12.02
N GLU A 207 11.93 -7.37 -11.38
CA GLU A 207 10.70 -7.79 -12.06
C GLU A 207 10.00 -6.64 -12.76
N ILE A 208 9.96 -5.43 -12.11
CA ILE A 208 9.42 -4.22 -12.72
C ILE A 208 10.24 -3.83 -13.95
N GLU A 209 11.59 -3.77 -13.83
CA GLU A 209 12.47 -3.43 -14.93
C GLU A 209 12.26 -4.36 -16.14
N ARG A 210 12.17 -5.67 -15.89
CA ARG A 210 11.90 -6.66 -16.95
C ARG A 210 10.56 -6.43 -17.64
N ARG A 211 9.52 -6.08 -16.88
CA ARG A 211 8.17 -5.82 -17.43
C ARG A 211 8.06 -4.50 -18.17
N MET A 212 8.85 -3.51 -17.77
CA MET A 212 8.88 -2.21 -18.46
C MET A 212 9.72 -2.25 -19.75
N ALA A 213 10.62 -3.22 -19.88
CA ALA A 213 11.43 -3.42 -21.08
C ALA A 213 10.76 -4.31 -22.15
N ALA A 214 9.67 -5.00 -21.81
CA ALA A 214 8.92 -5.92 -22.70
C ALA A 214 7.77 -5.22 -23.40
#